data_efa121544903545859a5507bf9b5b134
#
_entry.id   efa121544903545859a5507bf9b5b134
#
_cell.length_a   1.000
_cell.length_b   1.000
_cell.length_c   1.000
_cell.angle_alpha   90.00
_cell.angle_beta   90.00
_cell.angle_gamma   90.00
#
_symmetry.space_group_name_H-M   'P 1'
#
loop_
_entity.id
_entity.type
_entity.pdbx_description
1 polymer ?
#
loop_
_entity_poly.entity_id
_entity_poly.type
_entity_poly.pdbx_seq_one_letter_code
_entity_poly.pdbx_strand_id
1 'polypeptide(L)'
;MPDTMTEPTISAQPLRRRARDRLKGRQPEAGARDEVRALIGTPGPDGHRRDLLIEHLHRLNDRYHGLFERHLVALAAEMRLSMAEVYEVASFYHHFEVRKDGEAAPRLTVRVCTSLSCQLAGADAPGQFLEQASI
;
A
#
# COMPACT_ATOMS: atom_id res chain seq x y z
N MET A 1 -48.91 42.64 -20.46
CA MET A 1 -48.85 41.22 -20.07
C MET A 1 -47.39 40.80 -20.12
N PRO A 2 -46.66 40.66 -19.02
CA PRO A 2 -45.28 40.19 -19.10
C PRO A 2 -45.30 38.64 -19.06
N ASP A 3 -44.64 38.06 -20.08
CA ASP A 3 -44.37 36.64 -20.18
C ASP A 3 -43.44 36.20 -19.06
N THR A 4 -43.91 35.35 -18.19
CA THR A 4 -43.12 34.71 -17.15
C THR A 4 -42.34 33.53 -17.75
N MET A 5 -41.12 33.79 -18.22
CA MET A 5 -40.19 32.74 -18.61
C MET A 5 -39.81 31.95 -17.38
N THR A 6 -40.41 30.78 -17.20
CA THR A 6 -40.03 29.80 -16.17
C THR A 6 -38.71 29.13 -16.58
N GLU A 7 -37.60 29.51 -15.95
CA GLU A 7 -36.33 28.85 -16.16
C GLU A 7 -36.41 27.38 -15.67
N PRO A 8 -35.95 26.42 -16.47
CA PRO A 8 -35.91 25.02 -16.03
C PRO A 8 -34.85 24.84 -14.95
N THR A 9 -35.28 24.60 -13.72
CA THR A 9 -34.40 24.24 -12.63
C THR A 9 -33.76 22.86 -12.94
N ILE A 10 -32.51 22.86 -13.38
CA ILE A 10 -31.72 21.64 -13.54
C ILE A 10 -31.38 21.16 -12.13
N SER A 11 -32.14 20.22 -11.60
CA SER A 11 -31.76 19.53 -10.37
C SER A 11 -30.60 18.59 -10.68
N ALA A 12 -29.41 18.95 -10.24
CA ALA A 12 -28.25 18.06 -10.27
C ALA A 12 -28.54 16.87 -9.36
N GLN A 13 -28.94 15.75 -9.93
CA GLN A 13 -29.02 14.50 -9.18
C GLN A 13 -27.60 14.12 -8.73
N PRO A 14 -27.38 13.86 -7.45
CA PRO A 14 -26.09 13.39 -6.99
C PRO A 14 -25.76 12.09 -7.73
N LEU A 15 -24.62 12.09 -8.42
CA LEU A 15 -24.08 10.89 -9.04
C LEU A 15 -24.03 9.80 -7.97
N ARG A 16 -24.95 8.84 -8.05
CA ARG A 16 -24.92 7.66 -7.21
C ARG A 16 -23.55 7.01 -7.41
N ARG A 17 -22.66 7.17 -6.45
CA ARG A 17 -21.46 6.34 -6.34
C ARG A 17 -21.96 4.89 -6.37
N ARG A 18 -21.76 4.22 -7.50
CA ARG A 18 -21.98 2.78 -7.56
C ARG A 18 -21.14 2.19 -6.44
N ALA A 19 -21.80 1.62 -5.45
CA ALA A 19 -21.12 0.79 -4.47
C ALA A 19 -20.31 -0.22 -5.28
N ARG A 20 -18.99 -0.19 -5.11
CA ARG A 20 -18.12 -1.23 -5.67
C ARG A 20 -18.37 -2.48 -4.83
N ASP A 21 -19.46 -3.16 -5.12
CA ASP A 21 -20.01 -4.24 -4.31
C ASP A 21 -19.13 -5.48 -4.26
N ARG A 22 -18.08 -5.56 -5.11
CA ARG A 22 -17.14 -6.69 -5.09
C ARG A 22 -15.83 -6.28 -5.74
N LEU A 23 -14.76 -6.32 -4.97
CA LEU A 23 -13.41 -6.22 -5.50
C LEU A 23 -13.20 -7.40 -6.46
N LYS A 24 -12.94 -7.11 -7.74
CA LYS A 24 -12.53 -8.12 -8.70
C LYS A 24 -11.11 -8.54 -8.37
N GLY A 25 -10.86 -9.84 -8.27
CA GLY A 25 -9.52 -10.38 -8.01
C GLY A 25 -9.44 -11.26 -6.76
N ARG A 26 -8.22 -11.45 -6.26
CA ARG A 26 -7.95 -12.26 -5.06
C ARG A 26 -8.69 -11.68 -3.86
N GLN A 27 -9.45 -12.51 -3.19
CA GLN A 27 -10.17 -12.11 -1.98
C GLN A 27 -9.22 -12.16 -0.78
N PRO A 28 -9.35 -11.21 0.15
CA PRO A 28 -8.52 -11.19 1.35
C PRO A 28 -8.87 -12.36 2.27
N GLU A 29 -7.86 -13.02 2.80
CA GLU A 29 -8.01 -14.02 3.85
C GLU A 29 -8.43 -13.35 5.16
N ALA A 30 -9.29 -14.02 5.95
CA ALA A 30 -9.80 -13.46 7.21
C ALA A 30 -8.65 -13.14 8.19
N GLY A 31 -7.69 -14.05 8.35
CA GLY A 31 -6.53 -13.84 9.22
C GLY A 31 -5.68 -12.64 8.80
N ALA A 32 -5.40 -12.50 7.50
CA ALA A 32 -4.64 -11.36 6.99
C ALA A 32 -5.40 -10.03 7.18
N ARG A 33 -6.73 -10.04 7.09
CA ARG A 33 -7.54 -8.85 7.38
C ARG A 33 -7.46 -8.44 8.83
N ASP A 34 -7.54 -9.39 9.74
CA ASP A 34 -7.46 -9.12 11.18
C ASP A 34 -6.07 -8.58 11.56
N GLU A 35 -5.01 -9.16 10.99
CA GLU A 35 -3.64 -8.68 11.15
C GLU A 35 -3.48 -7.24 10.65
N VAL A 36 -4.00 -6.93 9.47
CA VAL A 36 -3.95 -5.57 8.91
C VAL A 36 -4.76 -4.60 9.77
N ARG A 37 -5.98 -4.94 10.16
CA ARG A 37 -6.82 -4.09 11.02
C ARG A 37 -6.19 -3.80 12.38
N ALA A 38 -5.51 -4.77 12.95
CA ALA A 38 -4.78 -4.57 14.21
C ALA A 38 -3.68 -3.50 14.09
N LEU A 39 -3.07 -3.36 12.91
CA LEU A 39 -2.01 -2.39 12.66
C LEU A 39 -2.50 -1.02 12.21
N ILE A 40 -3.49 -0.98 11.31
CA ILE A 40 -3.97 0.28 10.75
C ILE A 40 -5.12 0.90 11.55
N GLY A 41 -5.72 0.14 12.45
CA GLY A 41 -6.87 0.55 13.24
C GLY A 41 -8.19 0.42 12.50
N THR A 42 -9.27 0.83 13.17
CA THR A 42 -10.61 0.83 12.60
C THR A 42 -10.83 2.04 11.70
N PRO A 43 -11.51 1.87 10.56
CA PRO A 43 -11.82 2.99 9.69
C PRO A 43 -12.76 3.98 10.37
N GLY A 44 -12.59 5.25 10.06
CA GLY A 44 -13.54 6.29 10.43
C GLY A 44 -14.88 6.16 9.66
N PRO A 45 -15.84 7.08 9.87
CA PRO A 45 -17.15 7.05 9.23
C PRO A 45 -17.06 7.08 7.69
N ASP A 46 -16.03 7.73 7.15
CA ASP A 46 -15.76 7.82 5.69
C ASP A 46 -14.83 6.72 5.16
N GLY A 47 -14.43 5.78 6.00
CA GLY A 47 -13.43 4.76 5.69
C GLY A 47 -12.01 5.20 6.02
N HIS A 48 -11.03 4.44 5.55
CA HIS A 48 -9.62 4.83 5.67
C HIS A 48 -9.27 5.92 4.66
N ARG A 49 -8.49 6.89 5.10
CA ARG A 49 -7.99 7.96 4.24
C ARG A 49 -6.99 7.40 3.25
N ARG A 50 -7.19 7.72 1.96
CA ARG A 50 -6.35 7.23 0.86
C ARG A 50 -4.89 7.70 0.95
N ASP A 51 -4.66 8.90 1.44
CA ASP A 51 -3.34 9.52 1.61
C ASP A 51 -2.47 8.81 2.66
N LEU A 52 -3.07 7.98 3.53
CA LEU A 52 -2.35 7.17 4.51
C LEU A 52 -1.85 5.82 3.98
N LEU A 53 -2.00 5.53 2.69
CA LEU A 53 -1.58 4.25 2.11
C LEU A 53 -0.10 3.96 2.38
N ILE A 54 0.78 4.93 2.14
CA ILE A 54 2.23 4.77 2.36
C ILE A 54 2.54 4.51 3.83
N GLU A 55 1.88 5.21 4.74
CA GLU A 55 2.05 5.00 6.18
C GLU A 55 1.62 3.59 6.60
N HIS A 56 0.51 3.10 6.07
CA HIS A 56 0.05 1.74 6.34
C HIS A 56 1.01 0.69 5.78
N LEU A 57 1.61 0.93 4.60
CA LEU A 57 2.66 0.08 4.05
C LEU A 57 3.90 0.05 4.95
N HIS A 58 4.31 1.21 5.50
CA HIS A 58 5.41 1.26 6.46
C HIS A 58 5.10 0.44 7.72
N ARG A 59 3.93 0.58 8.30
CA ARG A 59 3.51 -0.20 9.49
C ARG A 59 3.55 -1.71 9.24
N LEU A 60 3.10 -2.15 8.07
CA LEU A 60 3.17 -3.56 7.66
C LEU A 60 4.63 -4.01 7.48
N ASN A 61 5.43 -3.22 6.78
CA ASN A 61 6.85 -3.52 6.54
C ASN A 61 7.64 -3.61 7.85
N ASP A 62 7.43 -2.69 8.78
CA ASP A 62 8.11 -2.66 10.07
C ASP A 62 7.71 -3.86 10.94
N ARG A 63 6.45 -4.26 10.88
CA ARG A 63 5.94 -5.39 11.67
C ARG A 63 6.39 -6.75 11.15
N TYR A 64 6.43 -6.92 9.82
CA TYR A 64 6.64 -8.23 9.18
C TYR A 64 7.97 -8.32 8.43
N HIS A 65 8.80 -7.27 8.43
CA HIS A 65 10.07 -7.18 7.70
C HIS A 65 9.95 -7.45 6.20
N GLY A 66 8.83 -7.02 5.62
CA GLY A 66 8.49 -7.13 4.21
C GLY A 66 7.00 -6.95 3.99
N LEU A 67 6.60 -6.77 2.73
CA LEU A 67 5.21 -6.65 2.33
C LEU A 67 4.74 -7.96 1.68
N PHE A 68 3.99 -8.77 2.41
CA PHE A 68 3.46 -10.03 1.89
C PHE A 68 2.20 -9.78 1.05
N GLU A 69 2.06 -10.53 -0.05
CA GLU A 69 0.92 -10.37 -0.97
C GLU A 69 -0.43 -10.47 -0.25
N ARG A 70 -0.58 -11.40 0.71
CA ARG A 70 -1.80 -11.55 1.50
C ARG A 70 -2.18 -10.26 2.26
N HIS A 71 -1.18 -9.57 2.81
CA HIS A 71 -1.40 -8.31 3.53
C HIS A 71 -1.74 -7.16 2.58
N LEU A 72 -1.13 -7.12 1.38
CA LEU A 72 -1.46 -6.12 0.36
C LEU A 72 -2.89 -6.28 -0.14
N VAL A 73 -3.35 -7.53 -0.34
CA VAL A 73 -4.74 -7.83 -0.70
C VAL A 73 -5.71 -7.40 0.41
N ALA A 74 -5.37 -7.69 1.67
CA ALA A 74 -6.17 -7.29 2.82
C ALA A 74 -6.20 -5.75 2.97
N LEU A 75 -5.06 -5.06 2.82
CA LEU A 75 -4.97 -3.61 2.87
C LEU A 75 -5.80 -2.94 1.77
N ALA A 76 -5.72 -3.45 0.54
CA ALA A 76 -6.53 -2.96 -0.57
C ALA A 76 -8.02 -3.06 -0.26
N ALA A 77 -8.46 -4.18 0.32
CA ALA A 77 -9.85 -4.39 0.71
C ALA A 77 -10.28 -3.42 1.83
N GLU A 78 -9.46 -3.24 2.87
CA GLU A 78 -9.77 -2.34 4.00
C GLU A 78 -9.81 -0.87 3.56
N MET A 79 -8.91 -0.45 2.70
CA MET A 79 -8.85 0.92 2.18
C MET A 79 -9.81 1.17 1.01
N ARG A 80 -10.51 0.15 0.52
CA ARG A 80 -11.37 0.21 -0.68
C ARG A 80 -10.62 0.71 -1.93
N LEU A 81 -9.35 0.33 -2.04
CA LEU A 81 -8.49 0.57 -3.21
C LEU A 81 -8.45 -0.68 -4.09
N SER A 82 -8.05 -0.50 -5.34
CA SER A 82 -7.73 -1.65 -6.19
C SER A 82 -6.40 -2.26 -5.77
N MET A 83 -6.23 -3.56 -6.00
CA MET A 83 -4.94 -4.22 -5.73
C MET A 83 -3.81 -3.61 -6.56
N ALA A 84 -4.10 -3.18 -7.79
CA ALA A 84 -3.13 -2.51 -8.66
C ALA A 84 -2.59 -1.22 -8.02
N GLU A 85 -3.47 -0.36 -7.49
CA GLU A 85 -3.06 0.89 -6.83
C GLU A 85 -2.16 0.63 -5.62
N VAL A 86 -2.48 -0.36 -4.81
CA VAL A 86 -1.67 -0.72 -3.64
C VAL A 86 -0.33 -1.32 -4.06
N TYR A 87 -0.34 -2.21 -5.07
CA TYR A 87 0.87 -2.85 -5.57
C TYR A 87 1.81 -1.87 -6.28
N GLU A 88 1.27 -0.94 -7.06
CA GLU A 88 2.06 0.12 -7.71
C GLU A 88 2.84 0.95 -6.67
N VAL A 89 2.19 1.38 -5.60
CA VAL A 89 2.85 2.13 -4.54
C VAL A 89 3.86 1.25 -3.80
N ALA A 90 3.50 0.02 -3.46
CA ALA A 90 4.38 -0.91 -2.74
C ALA A 90 5.64 -1.26 -3.54
N SER A 91 5.54 -1.39 -4.87
CA SER A 91 6.68 -1.74 -5.73
C SER A 91 7.49 -0.53 -6.21
N PHE A 92 6.91 0.67 -6.17
CA PHE A 92 7.60 1.89 -6.59
C PHE A 92 8.73 2.29 -5.64
N TYR A 93 8.49 2.17 -4.34
CA TYR A 93 9.46 2.59 -3.34
C TYR A 93 10.49 1.50 -3.06
N HIS A 94 11.76 1.80 -3.27
CA HIS A 94 12.88 0.89 -3.01
C HIS A 94 13.02 0.44 -1.55
N HIS A 95 12.34 1.12 -0.66
CA HIS A 95 12.27 0.78 0.76
C HIS A 95 11.47 -0.48 1.01
N PHE A 96 10.46 -0.75 0.19
CA PHE A 96 9.58 -1.90 0.35
C PHE A 96 10.05 -3.09 -0.49
N GLU A 97 9.92 -4.27 0.08
CA GLU A 97 10.16 -5.53 -0.61
C GLU A 97 8.88 -6.37 -0.58
N VAL A 98 8.28 -6.52 -1.77
CA VAL A 98 7.08 -7.34 -1.93
C VAL A 98 7.49 -8.80 -1.98
N ARG A 99 6.92 -9.61 -1.09
CA ARG A 99 7.21 -11.03 -0.92
C ARG A 99 5.98 -11.88 -1.17
N LYS A 100 6.22 -13.09 -1.70
CA LYS A 100 5.16 -14.09 -1.82
C LYS A 100 4.79 -14.66 -0.45
N ASP A 101 3.56 -15.12 -0.36
CA ASP A 101 3.09 -15.80 0.85
C ASP A 101 3.89 -17.09 1.07
N GLY A 102 4.39 -17.28 2.29
CA GLY A 102 5.23 -18.41 2.65
C GLY A 102 6.74 -18.18 2.52
N GLU A 103 7.18 -17.07 1.95
CA GLU A 103 8.60 -16.69 1.99
C GLU A 103 9.00 -16.24 3.40
N ALA A 104 10.19 -16.64 3.83
CA ALA A 104 10.73 -16.18 5.12
C ALA A 104 11.17 -14.71 5.02
N ALA A 105 10.76 -13.89 5.99
CA ALA A 105 11.28 -12.54 6.12
C ALA A 105 12.73 -12.56 6.65
N PRO A 106 13.63 -11.71 6.14
CA PRO A 106 14.98 -11.62 6.65
C PRO A 106 14.97 -11.06 8.08
N ARG A 107 15.85 -11.57 8.92
CA ARG A 107 16.02 -11.06 10.29
C ARG A 107 16.61 -9.64 10.30
N LEU A 108 17.41 -9.33 9.31
CA LEU A 108 18.08 -8.05 9.13
C LEU A 108 18.16 -7.72 7.66
N THR A 109 17.82 -6.49 7.29
CA THR A 109 18.02 -5.96 5.94
C THR A 109 19.03 -4.84 6.00
N VAL A 110 20.16 -5.02 5.33
CA VAL A 110 21.19 -3.99 5.18
C VAL A 110 21.08 -3.38 3.79
N ARG A 111 20.94 -2.07 3.73
CA ARG A 111 20.88 -1.33 2.46
C ARG A 111 22.15 -0.52 2.28
N VAL A 112 22.85 -0.77 1.19
CA VAL A 112 24.05 -0.04 0.81
C VAL A 112 23.71 0.84 -0.39
N CYS A 113 24.04 2.12 -0.31
CA CYS A 113 23.82 3.06 -1.39
C CYS A 113 24.87 2.81 -2.50
N THR A 114 24.38 2.62 -3.72
CA THR A 114 25.24 2.40 -4.91
C THR A 114 25.30 3.62 -5.84
N SER A 115 24.95 4.82 -5.32
CA SER A 115 25.11 6.05 -6.09
C SER A 115 26.60 6.37 -6.33
N LEU A 116 26.90 7.10 -7.40
CA LEU A 116 28.27 7.45 -7.76
C LEU A 116 29.03 8.11 -6.60
N SER A 117 28.39 9.02 -5.86
CA SER A 117 29.00 9.69 -4.70
C SER A 117 29.36 8.69 -3.60
N CYS A 118 28.49 7.71 -3.33
CA CYS A 118 28.74 6.69 -2.33
C CYS A 118 29.84 5.71 -2.77
N GLN A 119 29.87 5.34 -4.06
CA GLN A 119 30.94 4.51 -4.61
C GLN A 119 32.30 5.18 -4.51
N LEU A 120 32.39 6.46 -4.87
CA LEU A 120 33.61 7.26 -4.70
C LEU A 120 34.05 7.39 -3.24
N ALA A 121 33.11 7.34 -2.31
CA ALA A 121 33.37 7.32 -0.87
C ALA A 121 33.68 5.91 -0.31
N GLY A 122 33.75 4.88 -1.16
CA GLY A 122 34.08 3.51 -0.75
C GLY A 122 32.88 2.62 -0.41
N ALA A 123 31.70 2.91 -0.90
CA ALA A 123 30.50 2.11 -0.60
C ALA A 123 30.55 0.66 -1.15
N ASP A 124 31.44 0.37 -2.09
CA ASP A 124 31.62 -0.98 -2.61
C ASP A 124 32.30 -1.92 -1.59
N ALA A 125 33.12 -1.37 -0.69
CA ALA A 125 33.81 -2.14 0.33
C ALA A 125 32.87 -2.80 1.37
N PRO A 126 31.80 -2.14 1.89
CA PRO A 126 30.83 -2.79 2.76
C PRO A 126 30.07 -3.93 2.09
N GLY A 127 29.76 -3.81 0.79
CA GLY A 127 29.10 -4.88 0.03
C GLY A 127 29.92 -6.17 0.00
N GLN A 128 31.19 -6.07 -0.30
CA GLN A 128 32.14 -7.18 -0.31
C GLN A 128 32.34 -7.78 1.09
N PHE A 129 32.35 -6.95 2.12
CA PHE A 129 32.50 -7.41 3.50
C PHE A 129 31.29 -8.21 3.99
N LEU A 130 30.07 -7.79 3.61
CA LEU A 130 28.83 -8.49 3.95
C LEU A 130 28.69 -9.83 3.19
N GLU A 131 29.13 -9.90 1.95
CA GLU A 131 29.16 -11.15 1.18
C GLU A 131 30.11 -12.20 1.79
N GLN A 132 31.22 -11.75 2.36
CA GLN A 132 32.16 -12.63 3.06
C GLN A 132 31.73 -13.04 4.47
N ALA A 133 30.86 -12.25 5.08
CA ALA A 133 30.40 -12.50 6.47
C ALA A 133 29.31 -13.57 6.58
N SER A 134 29.05 -14.39 5.55
CA SER A 134 28.09 -15.52 5.54
C SER A 134 27.25 -15.63 6.82
N ILE A 135 26.21 -14.80 6.93
CA ILE A 135 25.28 -14.84 8.07
C ILE A 135 24.03 -15.61 7.67
#